data_88ffd65cb7924660e101c0225d4a97f3
#
_entry.id   88ffd65cb7924660e101c0225d4a97f3
#
_cell.length_a   1.000
_cell.length_b   1.000
_cell.length_c   1.000
_cell.angle_alpha   90.00
_cell.angle_beta   90.00
_cell.angle_gamma   90.00
#
_symmetry.space_group_name_H-M   'P 1'
#
loop_
_entity.id
_entity.type
_entity.pdbx_description
1 polymer ?
#
loop_
_entity_poly.entity_id
_entity_poly.type
_entity_poly.pdbx_seq_one_letter_code
_entity_poly.pdbx_strand_id
1 'polypeptide(L)'
;MVADQLTAQSLSPALDYHLSEEALNNAEAELRGSDLIHWSHHLYLSSQGQPIEVLYCRNRDWAQTVASSFAREMVLGMDIEWEYGPKTFLGDIRDVKNHVSLIQIASESKIALFHVALFQGNTPDELMPAALKDILTSETVMKAGVNIGGDATRISGAFGFDCKGLVELSHTYRLVTYSNDRPELVNRKLVSLSTQVEDVLGYPLRKDDVRMSSWSKHLNKEQQHYAAADAYAGFRLYHALEDARLSMSPVPPRPAFYEKGETVLLANGQVPPKNRRTASVPADVTDTAQNPKMASEPSCDAESNDPDSSRMDAGELADGISELASGDPRIVAVDEWVSEYRAERVKRNVITAKRASLRVYGLWHQHGLSPAELAVLLRDPPLKQSTINSYIIEAVAYDKDLPRDPARLRTIKNSVPDYVLKRYKGLATWWSTI
;
A
#
# COMPACT_ATOMS: atom_id res chain seq x y z
N MET A 1 -27.79 23.05 10.66
CA MET A 1 -26.74 23.78 11.39
C MET A 1 -26.58 23.23 12.79
N VAL A 2 -26.15 21.97 12.95
CA VAL A 2 -25.75 21.35 14.24
C VAL A 2 -24.73 20.20 14.01
N ALA A 3 -24.02 20.18 12.89
CA ALA A 3 -23.04 19.12 12.58
C ALA A 3 -21.58 19.61 12.53
N ASP A 4 -21.30 20.86 12.93
CA ASP A 4 -19.99 21.49 12.68
C ASP A 4 -19.18 21.85 13.95
N GLN A 5 -19.49 21.20 15.07
CA GLN A 5 -18.68 21.38 16.28
C GLN A 5 -18.32 20.04 16.95
N LEU A 6 -17.67 19.15 16.22
CA LEU A 6 -16.72 18.24 16.85
C LEU A 6 -15.38 18.96 16.86
N THR A 7 -15.22 19.77 17.89
CA THR A 7 -14.03 20.55 18.22
C THR A 7 -12.77 19.69 18.13
N ALA A 8 -11.80 20.22 17.39
CA ALA A 8 -10.40 19.83 17.43
C ALA A 8 -9.91 19.81 18.89
N GLN A 9 -9.85 18.63 19.48
CA GLN A 9 -9.05 18.22 20.62
C GLN A 9 -9.56 16.85 21.14
N SER A 10 -9.35 15.80 20.35
CA SER A 10 -9.07 14.51 20.95
C SER A 10 -7.92 13.92 20.16
N LEU A 11 -6.75 13.91 20.77
CA LEU A 11 -5.73 12.91 20.47
C LEU A 11 -6.49 11.59 20.33
N SER A 12 -6.26 10.84 19.26
CA SER A 12 -6.82 9.49 19.15
C SER A 12 -6.60 8.79 20.50
N PRO A 13 -7.57 8.10 21.08
CA PRO A 13 -7.35 7.40 22.33
C PRO A 13 -6.12 6.52 22.15
N ALA A 14 -5.20 6.60 23.12
CA ALA A 14 -3.98 5.81 23.07
C ALA A 14 -4.37 4.33 22.94
N LEU A 15 -3.86 3.68 21.90
CA LEU A 15 -4.11 2.26 21.67
C LEU A 15 -3.41 1.43 22.74
N ASP A 16 -4.07 0.37 23.22
CA ASP A 16 -3.52 -0.57 24.20
C ASP A 16 -2.56 -1.59 23.56
N TYR A 17 -2.78 -1.90 22.28
CA TYR A 17 -1.93 -2.84 21.55
C TYR A 17 -0.75 -2.13 20.88
N HIS A 18 0.47 -2.59 21.19
CA HIS A 18 1.72 -2.01 20.72
C HIS A 18 2.62 -3.05 20.06
N LEU A 19 3.55 -2.60 19.22
CA LEU A 19 4.66 -3.45 18.76
C LEU A 19 5.39 -3.98 20.00
N SER A 20 5.38 -5.30 20.18
CA SER A 20 5.97 -5.99 21.32
C SER A 20 7.42 -6.36 21.03
N GLU A 21 8.34 -5.99 21.92
CA GLU A 21 9.73 -6.44 21.83
C GLU A 21 9.82 -7.97 21.92
N GLU A 22 8.98 -8.61 22.73
CA GLU A 22 8.90 -10.06 22.83
C GLU A 22 8.46 -10.69 21.49
N ALA A 23 7.39 -10.18 20.88
CA ALA A 23 6.91 -10.68 19.59
C ALA A 23 7.95 -10.45 18.48
N LEU A 24 8.67 -9.33 18.49
CA LEU A 24 9.76 -9.06 17.56
C LEU A 24 10.94 -10.03 17.77
N ASN A 25 11.33 -10.29 19.01
CA ASN A 25 12.40 -11.24 19.33
C ASN A 25 12.03 -12.68 18.92
N ASN A 26 10.77 -13.07 19.13
CA ASN A 26 10.26 -14.37 18.71
C ASN A 26 10.26 -14.48 17.17
N ALA A 27 9.75 -13.46 16.47
CA ALA A 27 9.78 -13.42 15.01
C ALA A 27 11.23 -13.46 14.47
N GLU A 28 12.17 -12.81 15.16
CA GLU A 28 13.58 -12.86 14.82
C GLU A 28 14.21 -14.24 15.02
N ALA A 29 13.85 -14.92 16.11
CA ALA A 29 14.34 -16.28 16.41
C ALA A 29 13.86 -17.32 15.37
N GLU A 30 12.71 -17.08 14.76
CA GLU A 30 12.16 -17.94 13.71
C GLU A 30 12.79 -17.72 12.33
N LEU A 31 13.53 -16.60 12.14
CA LEU A 31 14.16 -16.28 10.86
C LEU A 31 15.28 -17.26 10.52
N ARG A 32 15.27 -17.76 9.29
CA ARG A 32 16.33 -18.61 8.74
C ARG A 32 17.19 -17.83 7.76
N GLY A 33 18.41 -17.57 8.15
CA GLY A 33 19.41 -17.00 7.23
C GLY A 33 19.23 -15.51 6.97
N SER A 34 18.82 -15.10 5.76
CA SER A 34 18.67 -13.69 5.34
C SER A 34 17.23 -13.18 5.34
N ASP A 35 16.30 -13.91 5.99
CA ASP A 35 14.92 -13.47 6.05
C ASP A 35 14.77 -12.19 6.84
N LEU A 36 13.77 -11.39 6.47
CA LEU A 36 13.43 -10.15 7.15
C LEU A 36 12.22 -10.37 8.04
N ILE A 37 12.17 -9.64 9.16
CA ILE A 37 10.92 -9.50 9.89
C ILE A 37 9.93 -8.79 8.98
N HIS A 38 8.83 -9.46 8.65
CA HIS A 38 7.72 -8.86 7.93
C HIS A 38 6.69 -8.32 8.92
N TRP A 39 6.09 -7.20 8.55
CA TRP A 39 4.99 -6.64 9.32
C TRP A 39 3.81 -7.62 9.37
N SER A 40 3.23 -7.75 10.55
CA SER A 40 2.11 -8.65 10.79
C SER A 40 1.36 -8.22 12.05
N HIS A 41 0.07 -8.55 12.15
CA HIS A 41 -0.72 -8.35 13.36
C HIS A 41 -0.15 -9.13 14.56
N HIS A 42 0.60 -10.21 14.36
CA HIS A 42 1.25 -10.97 15.43
C HIS A 42 2.37 -10.22 16.15
N LEU A 43 2.86 -9.13 15.58
CA LEU A 43 3.87 -8.28 16.22
C LEU A 43 3.28 -7.38 17.32
N TYR A 44 1.95 -7.34 17.47
CA TYR A 44 1.25 -6.47 18.40
C TYR A 44 0.66 -7.28 19.57
N LEU A 45 0.96 -6.83 20.78
CA LEU A 45 0.38 -7.34 22.02
C LEU A 45 -0.24 -6.19 22.81
N SER A 46 -1.28 -6.50 23.59
CA SER A 46 -1.83 -5.55 24.56
C SER A 46 -0.84 -5.28 25.69
N SER A 47 -1.09 -4.27 26.51
CA SER A 47 -0.32 -4.00 27.72
C SER A 47 -0.29 -5.19 28.70
N GLN A 48 -1.23 -6.14 28.58
CA GLN A 48 -1.30 -7.37 29.37
C GLN A 48 -0.72 -8.59 28.62
N GLY A 49 -0.05 -8.39 27.50
CA GLY A 49 0.54 -9.47 26.70
C GLY A 49 -0.47 -10.30 25.88
N GLN A 50 -1.72 -9.84 25.71
CA GLN A 50 -2.71 -10.57 24.92
C GLN A 50 -2.51 -10.33 23.44
N PRO A 51 -2.50 -11.39 22.60
CA PRO A 51 -2.44 -11.26 21.16
C PRO A 51 -3.77 -10.76 20.58
N ILE A 52 -3.72 -10.27 19.35
CA ILE A 52 -4.92 -9.90 18.59
C ILE A 52 -5.68 -11.16 18.22
N GLU A 53 -6.99 -11.16 18.50
CA GLU A 53 -7.87 -12.28 18.20
C GLU A 53 -8.22 -12.30 16.71
N VAL A 54 -8.06 -13.46 16.03
CA VAL A 54 -8.48 -13.66 14.64
C VAL A 54 -9.68 -14.60 14.59
N LEU A 55 -10.83 -14.07 14.14
CA LEU A 55 -12.12 -14.75 14.09
C LEU A 55 -12.44 -15.17 12.66
N TYR A 56 -12.27 -16.45 12.32
CA TYR A 56 -12.59 -16.98 11.00
C TYR A 56 -14.02 -17.47 10.91
N CYS A 57 -14.89 -16.69 10.24
CA CYS A 57 -16.33 -16.91 10.10
C CYS A 57 -16.66 -17.68 8.83
N ARG A 58 -17.07 -18.95 8.95
CA ARG A 58 -17.39 -19.86 7.84
C ARG A 58 -18.90 -20.11 7.65
N ASN A 59 -19.72 -19.52 8.48
CA ASN A 59 -21.18 -19.54 8.36
C ASN A 59 -21.77 -18.19 8.74
N ARG A 60 -22.96 -17.91 8.22
CA ARG A 60 -23.64 -16.61 8.33
C ARG A 60 -24.01 -16.27 9.77
N ASP A 61 -24.48 -17.23 10.56
CA ASP A 61 -24.96 -16.97 11.93
C ASP A 61 -23.79 -16.60 12.86
N TRP A 62 -22.67 -17.29 12.75
CA TRP A 62 -21.46 -16.91 13.45
C TRP A 62 -20.92 -15.56 12.96
N ALA A 63 -20.96 -15.31 11.65
CA ALA A 63 -20.60 -14.03 11.08
C ALA A 63 -21.49 -12.88 11.60
N GLN A 64 -22.80 -13.11 11.77
CA GLN A 64 -23.71 -12.15 12.38
C GLN A 64 -23.30 -11.82 13.82
N THR A 65 -23.00 -12.84 14.63
CA THR A 65 -22.57 -12.67 16.03
C THR A 65 -21.25 -11.90 16.11
N VAL A 66 -20.26 -12.29 15.30
CA VAL A 66 -18.96 -11.64 15.25
C VAL A 66 -19.08 -10.19 14.77
N ALA A 67 -19.83 -9.93 13.70
CA ALA A 67 -20.04 -8.57 13.20
C ALA A 67 -20.68 -7.67 14.26
N SER A 68 -21.65 -8.19 15.01
CA SER A 68 -22.29 -7.42 16.09
C SER A 68 -21.31 -6.97 17.18
N SER A 69 -20.20 -7.69 17.37
CA SER A 69 -19.18 -7.32 18.34
C SER A 69 -18.35 -6.09 17.94
N PHE A 70 -18.42 -5.65 16.67
CA PHE A 70 -17.79 -4.45 16.16
C PHE A 70 -18.71 -3.21 16.16
N ALA A 71 -19.94 -3.33 16.62
CA ALA A 71 -20.95 -2.26 16.52
C ALA A 71 -20.60 -0.96 17.27
N ARG A 72 -19.63 -1.01 18.19
CA ARG A 72 -19.17 0.16 18.97
C ARG A 72 -17.87 0.76 18.47
N GLU A 73 -17.26 0.14 17.46
CA GLU A 73 -16.00 0.61 16.92
C GLU A 73 -16.24 1.86 16.05
N MET A 74 -15.39 2.86 16.23
CA MET A 74 -15.47 4.09 15.44
C MET A 74 -14.68 3.97 14.14
N VAL A 75 -13.62 3.16 14.14
CA VAL A 75 -12.72 2.94 13.02
C VAL A 75 -12.44 1.45 12.88
N LEU A 76 -12.51 0.98 11.66
CA LEU A 76 -12.16 -0.38 11.30
C LEU A 76 -11.18 -0.34 10.11
N GLY A 77 -10.16 -1.18 10.13
CA GLY A 77 -9.46 -1.54 8.91
C GLY A 77 -10.34 -2.47 8.08
N MET A 78 -10.37 -2.31 6.77
CA MET A 78 -11.17 -3.14 5.86
C MET A 78 -10.39 -3.50 4.62
N ASP A 79 -10.58 -4.74 4.17
CA ASP A 79 -10.11 -5.26 2.89
C ASP A 79 -11.04 -6.36 2.40
N ILE A 80 -10.93 -6.78 1.12
CA ILE A 80 -11.69 -7.89 0.55
C ILE A 80 -10.82 -8.75 -0.34
N GLU A 81 -11.22 -10.03 -0.44
CA GLU A 81 -10.61 -10.95 -1.40
C GLU A 81 -11.67 -11.61 -2.30
N TRP A 82 -11.29 -11.92 -3.50
CA TRP A 82 -12.16 -12.52 -4.51
C TRP A 82 -11.45 -13.58 -5.33
N GLU A 83 -12.22 -14.41 -6.04
CA GLU A 83 -11.66 -15.43 -6.90
C GLU A 83 -11.07 -14.82 -8.16
N TYR A 84 -9.83 -15.17 -8.47
CA TYR A 84 -9.13 -14.71 -9.66
C TYR A 84 -9.45 -15.63 -10.85
N GLY A 85 -9.88 -15.04 -11.98
CA GLY A 85 -10.09 -15.82 -13.20
C GLY A 85 -10.70 -15.02 -14.35
N PRO A 86 -10.58 -15.53 -15.60
CA PRO A 86 -11.06 -14.81 -16.79
C PRO A 86 -12.57 -14.52 -16.80
N LYS A 87 -13.35 -15.30 -16.03
CA LYS A 87 -14.81 -15.10 -15.89
C LYS A 87 -15.19 -14.06 -14.84
N THR A 88 -14.29 -13.75 -13.90
CA THR A 88 -14.54 -12.77 -12.84
C THR A 88 -14.20 -11.34 -13.29
N PHE A 89 -13.44 -11.19 -14.35
CA PHE A 89 -13.02 -9.89 -14.89
C PHE A 89 -14.10 -9.21 -15.76
N LEU A 90 -15.01 -9.97 -16.37
CA LEU A 90 -16.03 -9.49 -17.31
C LEU A 90 -17.47 -9.77 -16.84
N GLY A 91 -17.68 -9.91 -15.52
CA GLY A 91 -18.99 -9.64 -14.93
C GLY A 91 -20.06 -10.69 -15.16
N ASP A 92 -19.88 -11.92 -14.74
CA ASP A 92 -21.03 -12.61 -14.21
C ASP A 92 -21.21 -12.18 -12.72
N ILE A 93 -21.75 -10.95 -12.54
CA ILE A 93 -22.13 -10.38 -11.23
C ILE A 93 -23.10 -11.31 -10.48
N ARG A 94 -23.64 -12.33 -11.13
CA ARG A 94 -24.55 -13.32 -10.55
C ARG A 94 -23.85 -14.32 -9.63
N ASP A 95 -22.53 -14.44 -9.69
CA ASP A 95 -21.79 -15.26 -8.73
C ASP A 95 -21.18 -14.40 -7.61
N VAL A 96 -22.03 -14.02 -6.66
CA VAL A 96 -21.65 -13.21 -5.50
C VAL A 96 -20.41 -13.76 -4.78
N LYS A 97 -20.32 -15.09 -4.64
CA LYS A 97 -19.26 -15.77 -3.90
C LYS A 97 -17.88 -15.67 -4.53
N ASN A 98 -17.83 -15.63 -5.86
CA ASN A 98 -16.58 -15.42 -6.58
C ASN A 98 -16.25 -13.93 -6.70
N HIS A 99 -17.27 -13.07 -6.73
CA HIS A 99 -17.09 -11.63 -6.84
C HIS A 99 -16.59 -11.00 -5.54
N VAL A 100 -17.09 -11.49 -4.38
CA VAL A 100 -16.60 -11.17 -3.04
C VAL A 100 -16.56 -12.48 -2.25
N SER A 101 -15.38 -13.08 -2.15
CA SER A 101 -15.21 -14.36 -1.47
C SER A 101 -15.00 -14.19 0.04
N LEU A 102 -14.25 -13.17 0.42
CA LEU A 102 -13.89 -12.87 1.80
C LEU A 102 -14.00 -11.36 2.05
N ILE A 103 -14.58 -10.98 3.19
CA ILE A 103 -14.55 -9.60 3.70
C ILE A 103 -13.79 -9.63 5.03
N GLN A 104 -12.78 -8.77 5.16
CA GLN A 104 -12.00 -8.64 6.38
C GLN A 104 -12.28 -7.31 7.05
N ILE A 105 -12.50 -7.31 8.36
CA ILE A 105 -12.50 -6.11 9.18
C ILE A 105 -11.62 -6.31 10.41
N ALA A 106 -10.96 -5.25 10.82
CA ALA A 106 -10.06 -5.25 11.96
C ALA A 106 -10.31 -4.05 12.85
N SER A 107 -10.38 -4.28 14.15
CA SER A 107 -10.28 -3.26 15.20
C SER A 107 -8.95 -3.42 15.95
N GLU A 108 -8.77 -2.72 17.03
CA GLU A 108 -7.54 -2.76 17.81
C GLU A 108 -7.19 -4.17 18.31
N SER A 109 -8.17 -4.90 18.86
CA SER A 109 -7.95 -6.16 19.58
C SER A 109 -8.37 -7.40 18.80
N LYS A 110 -9.10 -7.25 17.69
CA LYS A 110 -9.68 -8.39 16.96
C LYS A 110 -9.80 -8.14 15.47
N ILE A 111 -9.68 -9.21 14.71
CA ILE A 111 -9.82 -9.25 13.26
C ILE A 111 -10.87 -10.31 12.92
N ALA A 112 -11.82 -9.96 12.07
CA ALA A 112 -12.82 -10.90 11.57
C ALA A 112 -12.63 -11.15 10.07
N LEU A 113 -12.61 -12.43 9.72
CA LEU A 113 -12.53 -12.93 8.35
C LEU A 113 -13.89 -13.54 7.99
N PHE A 114 -14.76 -12.78 7.34
CA PHE A 114 -16.08 -13.20 6.92
C PHE A 114 -16.00 -13.92 5.57
N HIS A 115 -15.94 -15.25 5.60
CA HIS A 115 -15.73 -16.05 4.40
C HIS A 115 -17.06 -16.32 3.69
N VAL A 116 -17.55 -15.30 2.99
CA VAL A 116 -18.85 -15.28 2.32
C VAL A 116 -19.03 -16.43 1.32
N ALA A 117 -17.94 -16.81 0.64
CA ALA A 117 -17.97 -17.93 -0.32
C ALA A 117 -18.39 -19.26 0.31
N LEU A 118 -18.20 -19.45 1.63
CA LEU A 118 -18.57 -20.65 2.35
C LEU A 118 -19.97 -20.60 2.99
N PHE A 119 -20.64 -19.44 2.99
CA PHE A 119 -21.96 -19.32 3.57
C PHE A 119 -23.00 -20.10 2.75
N GLN A 120 -24.03 -20.60 3.41
CA GLN A 120 -25.16 -21.22 2.72
C GLN A 120 -25.99 -20.18 1.99
N GLY A 121 -26.58 -20.56 0.87
CA GLY A 121 -27.34 -19.65 0.00
C GLY A 121 -26.50 -19.16 -1.19
N ASN A 122 -27.17 -18.43 -2.10
CA ASN A 122 -26.57 -17.89 -3.32
C ASN A 122 -27.05 -16.48 -3.65
N THR A 123 -28.01 -15.96 -2.89
CA THR A 123 -28.51 -14.59 -3.08
C THR A 123 -27.76 -13.62 -2.16
N PRO A 124 -27.66 -12.34 -2.53
CA PRO A 124 -27.05 -11.32 -1.69
C PRO A 124 -27.59 -11.29 -0.24
N ASP A 125 -28.91 -11.40 -0.08
CA ASP A 125 -29.56 -11.34 1.25
C ASP A 125 -29.28 -12.59 2.10
N GLU A 126 -29.14 -13.76 1.48
CA GLU A 126 -28.76 -14.99 2.19
C GLU A 126 -27.29 -14.97 2.65
N LEU A 127 -26.44 -14.26 1.91
CA LEU A 127 -24.99 -14.26 2.14
C LEU A 127 -24.52 -13.13 3.05
N MET A 128 -25.26 -12.00 3.12
CA MET A 128 -24.85 -10.84 3.89
C MET A 128 -25.47 -10.84 5.30
N PRO A 129 -24.67 -10.97 6.39
CA PRO A 129 -25.14 -10.76 7.75
C PRO A 129 -25.64 -9.32 7.95
N ALA A 130 -26.77 -9.14 8.62
CA ALA A 130 -27.35 -7.81 8.82
C ALA A 130 -26.38 -6.87 9.58
N ALA A 131 -25.75 -7.35 10.66
CA ALA A 131 -24.80 -6.56 11.41
C ALA A 131 -23.57 -6.14 10.57
N LEU A 132 -23.10 -7.00 9.65
CA LEU A 132 -22.01 -6.64 8.75
C LEU A 132 -22.47 -5.57 7.73
N LYS A 133 -23.67 -5.73 7.18
CA LYS A 133 -24.28 -4.72 6.30
C LYS A 133 -24.41 -3.37 7.01
N ASP A 134 -24.88 -3.36 8.26
CA ASP A 134 -25.03 -2.14 9.07
C ASP A 134 -23.68 -1.43 9.25
N ILE A 135 -22.60 -2.18 9.50
CA ILE A 135 -21.23 -1.64 9.58
C ILE A 135 -20.81 -1.03 8.23
N LEU A 136 -20.99 -1.78 7.14
CA LEU A 136 -20.52 -1.36 5.81
C LEU A 136 -21.29 -0.12 5.30
N THR A 137 -22.57 0.02 5.62
CA THR A 137 -23.42 1.15 5.20
C THR A 137 -23.41 2.33 6.18
N SER A 138 -22.82 2.18 7.36
CA SER A 138 -22.72 3.24 8.37
C SER A 138 -21.83 4.39 7.91
N GLU A 139 -22.28 5.64 8.08
CA GLU A 139 -21.47 6.84 7.90
C GLU A 139 -20.65 7.19 9.15
N THR A 140 -21.02 6.62 10.31
CA THR A 140 -20.37 6.91 11.60
C THR A 140 -19.25 5.93 11.93
N VAL A 141 -19.28 4.72 11.39
CA VAL A 141 -18.18 3.75 11.48
C VAL A 141 -17.28 3.94 10.28
N MET A 142 -16.07 4.39 10.49
CA MET A 142 -15.07 4.57 9.43
C MET A 142 -14.46 3.23 9.03
N LYS A 143 -14.40 2.97 7.72
CA LYS A 143 -13.69 1.84 7.13
C LYS A 143 -12.45 2.37 6.42
N ALA A 144 -11.28 2.01 6.92
CA ALA A 144 -9.98 2.46 6.42
C ALA A 144 -9.27 1.36 5.63
N GLY A 145 -8.82 1.68 4.44
CA GLY A 145 -8.10 0.75 3.56
C GLY A 145 -7.41 1.48 2.42
N VAL A 146 -6.68 0.73 1.61
CA VAL A 146 -6.04 1.22 0.40
C VAL A 146 -6.80 0.70 -0.80
N ASN A 147 -7.16 1.59 -1.73
CA ASN A 147 -8.10 1.31 -2.83
C ASN A 147 -9.49 0.90 -2.32
N ILE A 148 -9.89 1.47 -1.18
CA ILE A 148 -11.15 1.16 -0.49
C ILE A 148 -12.38 1.42 -1.38
N GLY A 149 -12.28 2.35 -2.34
CA GLY A 149 -13.32 2.61 -3.32
C GLY A 149 -13.51 1.46 -4.31
N GLY A 150 -12.43 0.76 -4.67
CA GLY A 150 -12.47 -0.45 -5.49
C GLY A 150 -13.21 -1.58 -4.76
N ASP A 151 -12.89 -1.78 -3.48
CA ASP A 151 -13.54 -2.78 -2.62
C ASP A 151 -15.03 -2.47 -2.44
N ALA A 152 -15.37 -1.21 -2.16
CA ALA A 152 -16.75 -0.75 -2.03
C ALA A 152 -17.55 -0.97 -3.32
N THR A 153 -16.95 -0.67 -4.48
CA THR A 153 -17.58 -0.90 -5.80
C THR A 153 -17.87 -2.38 -6.00
N ARG A 154 -16.95 -3.26 -5.62
CA ARG A 154 -17.10 -4.70 -5.73
C ARG A 154 -18.20 -5.22 -4.77
N ILE A 155 -18.23 -4.74 -3.54
CA ILE A 155 -19.30 -5.05 -2.57
C ILE A 155 -20.66 -4.58 -3.10
N SER A 156 -20.74 -3.34 -3.61
CA SER A 156 -21.98 -2.79 -4.17
C SER A 156 -22.49 -3.62 -5.34
N GLY A 157 -21.60 -4.03 -6.25
CA GLY A 157 -21.92 -4.91 -7.37
C GLY A 157 -22.41 -6.30 -6.94
N ALA A 158 -21.84 -6.86 -5.87
CA ALA A 158 -22.20 -8.18 -5.36
C ALA A 158 -23.48 -8.18 -4.53
N PHE A 159 -23.68 -7.17 -3.69
CA PHE A 159 -24.73 -7.15 -2.67
C PHE A 159 -25.81 -6.08 -2.87
N GLY A 160 -25.66 -5.18 -3.83
CA GLY A 160 -26.67 -4.19 -4.20
C GLY A 160 -26.89 -3.07 -3.18
N PHE A 161 -25.87 -2.74 -2.37
CA PHE A 161 -25.88 -1.59 -1.47
C PHE A 161 -24.55 -0.83 -1.51
N ASP A 162 -24.57 0.47 -1.21
CA ASP A 162 -23.37 1.29 -1.18
C ASP A 162 -22.73 1.31 0.20
N CYS A 163 -21.43 1.11 0.23
CA CYS A 163 -20.62 1.33 1.44
C CYS A 163 -20.47 2.83 1.72
N LYS A 164 -20.42 3.18 3.00
CA LYS A 164 -20.29 4.56 3.49
C LYS A 164 -19.15 4.66 4.50
N GLY A 165 -18.74 5.90 4.84
CA GLY A 165 -17.68 6.13 5.81
C GLY A 165 -16.32 5.58 5.37
N LEU A 166 -16.02 5.65 4.08
CA LEU A 166 -14.82 5.07 3.47
C LEU A 166 -13.63 6.02 3.57
N VAL A 167 -12.57 5.57 4.23
CA VAL A 167 -11.32 6.32 4.39
C VAL A 167 -10.24 5.72 3.50
N GLU A 168 -9.92 6.42 2.40
CA GLU A 168 -8.79 6.05 1.54
C GLU A 168 -7.48 6.50 2.18
N LEU A 169 -6.69 5.55 2.65
CA LEU A 169 -5.45 5.80 3.37
C LEU A 169 -4.40 6.53 2.53
N SER A 170 -4.41 6.30 1.22
CA SER A 170 -3.49 6.99 0.30
C SER A 170 -3.67 8.51 0.32
N HIS A 171 -4.88 9.01 0.59
CA HIS A 171 -5.14 10.44 0.68
C HIS A 171 -4.45 11.06 1.90
N THR A 172 -4.60 10.44 3.08
CA THR A 172 -3.94 10.91 4.32
C THR A 172 -2.44 10.72 4.24
N TYR A 173 -1.97 9.57 3.73
CA TYR A 173 -0.54 9.33 3.50
C TYR A 173 0.10 10.43 2.64
N ARG A 174 -0.50 10.77 1.50
CA ARG A 174 0.01 11.85 0.63
C ARG A 174 -0.03 13.21 1.31
N LEU A 175 -1.07 13.47 2.09
CA LEU A 175 -1.21 14.72 2.84
C LEU A 175 -0.06 14.87 3.85
N VAL A 176 0.17 13.90 4.70
CA VAL A 176 1.20 14.00 5.75
C VAL A 176 2.63 13.92 5.21
N THR A 177 2.83 13.18 4.11
CA THR A 177 4.17 12.98 3.55
C THR A 177 4.63 14.15 2.68
N TYR A 178 3.71 14.79 1.94
CA TYR A 178 4.11 15.73 0.88
C TYR A 178 3.70 17.17 1.11
N SER A 179 2.83 17.48 2.08
CA SER A 179 2.29 18.85 2.25
C SER A 179 3.34 19.93 2.40
N ASN A 180 4.44 19.65 3.08
CA ASN A 180 5.48 20.62 3.38
C ASN A 180 6.46 20.84 2.21
N ASP A 181 6.89 19.74 1.60
CA ASP A 181 8.02 19.77 0.66
C ASP A 181 7.56 19.71 -0.81
N ARG A 182 6.45 19.04 -1.07
CA ARG A 182 5.97 18.73 -2.42
C ARG A 182 4.45 18.73 -2.50
N PRO A 183 3.79 19.87 -2.22
CA PRO A 183 2.32 19.95 -2.13
C PRO A 183 1.61 19.55 -3.43
N GLU A 184 2.26 19.63 -4.59
CA GLU A 184 1.72 19.15 -5.88
C GLU A 184 1.51 17.63 -5.93
N LEU A 185 2.12 16.87 -4.99
CA LEU A 185 1.91 15.44 -4.85
C LEU A 185 0.77 15.07 -3.89
N VAL A 186 0.19 16.06 -3.21
CA VAL A 186 -1.02 15.86 -2.42
C VAL A 186 -2.20 15.79 -3.38
N ASN A 187 -2.67 14.58 -3.63
CA ASN A 187 -3.74 14.30 -4.59
C ASN A 187 -4.43 12.97 -4.24
N ARG A 188 -5.37 12.52 -5.06
CA ARG A 188 -6.14 11.29 -4.83
C ARG A 188 -5.54 10.02 -5.45
N LYS A 189 -4.30 10.06 -5.94
CA LYS A 189 -3.64 8.86 -6.47
C LYS A 189 -3.34 7.86 -5.36
N LEU A 190 -3.53 6.61 -5.66
CA LEU A 190 -3.26 5.51 -4.73
C LEU A 190 -1.75 5.39 -4.44
N VAL A 191 -1.46 4.88 -3.25
CA VAL A 191 -0.13 4.42 -2.82
C VAL A 191 -0.33 3.02 -2.26
N SER A 192 0.46 2.04 -2.69
CA SER A 192 0.23 0.65 -2.31
C SER A 192 0.23 0.46 -0.78
N LEU A 193 -0.57 -0.49 -0.28
CA LEU A 193 -0.61 -0.83 1.14
C LEU A 193 0.79 -1.18 1.65
N SER A 194 1.54 -1.97 0.88
CA SER A 194 2.91 -2.38 1.26
C SER A 194 3.87 -1.19 1.40
N THR A 195 3.75 -0.17 0.54
CA THR A 195 4.55 1.06 0.65
C THR A 195 4.20 1.83 1.91
N GLN A 196 2.90 2.01 2.18
CA GLN A 196 2.45 2.75 3.36
C GLN A 196 2.84 2.03 4.65
N VAL A 197 2.68 0.70 4.72
CA VAL A 197 3.07 -0.11 5.88
C VAL A 197 4.58 -0.01 6.13
N GLU A 198 5.39 -0.14 5.09
CA GLU A 198 6.84 -0.04 5.21
C GLU A 198 7.29 1.36 5.67
N ASP A 199 6.71 2.41 5.08
CA ASP A 199 7.11 3.79 5.36
C ASP A 199 6.61 4.28 6.73
N VAL A 200 5.40 3.88 7.15
CA VAL A 200 4.72 4.42 8.33
C VAL A 200 4.87 3.50 9.54
N LEU A 201 4.75 2.18 9.34
CA LEU A 201 4.81 1.19 10.42
C LEU A 201 6.19 0.53 10.58
N GLY A 202 7.12 0.79 9.65
CA GLY A 202 8.54 0.48 9.79
C GLY A 202 8.98 -0.91 9.36
N TYR A 203 8.07 -1.81 8.98
CA TYR A 203 8.37 -3.17 8.52
C TYR A 203 7.66 -3.45 7.19
N PRO A 204 8.29 -4.18 6.24
CA PRO A 204 7.66 -4.53 4.98
C PRO A 204 6.53 -5.55 5.19
N LEU A 205 5.44 -5.43 4.45
CA LEU A 205 4.47 -6.51 4.30
C LEU A 205 5.08 -7.68 3.53
N ARG A 206 4.71 -8.90 3.91
CA ARG A 206 5.11 -10.08 3.18
C ARG A 206 4.43 -10.08 1.80
N LYS A 207 5.23 -10.18 0.74
CA LYS A 207 4.76 -10.29 -0.64
C LYS A 207 4.81 -11.74 -1.06
N ASP A 208 3.68 -12.42 -0.94
CA ASP A 208 3.53 -13.82 -1.32
C ASP A 208 2.57 -13.96 -2.51
N ASP A 209 2.69 -15.07 -3.23
CA ASP A 209 1.72 -15.51 -4.25
C ASP A 209 0.34 -15.86 -3.64
N VAL A 210 0.19 -15.78 -2.31
CA VAL A 210 -1.06 -16.02 -1.57
C VAL A 210 -2.19 -15.15 -2.09
N ARG A 211 -1.92 -13.90 -2.46
CA ARG A 211 -2.90 -13.00 -3.06
C ARG A 211 -3.57 -13.57 -4.31
N MET A 212 -2.85 -14.37 -5.09
CA MET A 212 -3.35 -14.99 -6.33
C MET A 212 -3.97 -16.37 -6.11
N SER A 213 -4.12 -16.78 -4.85
CA SER A 213 -4.67 -18.08 -4.50
C SER A 213 -6.20 -18.13 -4.63
N SER A 214 -6.78 -19.33 -4.50
CA SER A 214 -8.25 -19.49 -4.54
C SER A 214 -8.87 -19.04 -3.22
N TRP A 215 -9.65 -17.98 -3.27
CA TRP A 215 -10.34 -17.38 -2.12
C TRP A 215 -11.75 -17.92 -1.90
N SER A 216 -12.30 -18.67 -2.85
CA SER A 216 -13.63 -19.26 -2.72
C SER A 216 -13.66 -20.58 -1.96
N LYS A 217 -12.49 -21.13 -1.62
CA LYS A 217 -12.32 -22.39 -0.89
C LYS A 217 -11.89 -22.17 0.55
N HIS A 218 -11.94 -23.21 1.39
CA HIS A 218 -11.41 -23.12 2.76
C HIS A 218 -10.00 -22.57 2.78
N LEU A 219 -9.81 -21.49 3.56
CA LEU A 219 -8.52 -20.84 3.68
C LEU A 219 -7.54 -21.67 4.53
N ASN A 220 -6.34 -21.83 4.04
CA ASN A 220 -5.23 -22.32 4.85
C ASN A 220 -4.75 -21.25 5.84
N LYS A 221 -3.79 -21.60 6.71
CA LYS A 221 -3.27 -20.67 7.72
C LYS A 221 -2.57 -19.44 7.11
N GLU A 222 -1.87 -19.63 6.00
CA GLU A 222 -1.14 -18.55 5.32
C GLU A 222 -2.12 -17.53 4.70
N GLN A 223 -3.20 -18.00 4.06
CA GLN A 223 -4.27 -17.15 3.56
C GLN A 223 -4.98 -16.38 4.69
N GLN A 224 -5.30 -17.06 5.80
CA GLN A 224 -5.90 -16.41 6.97
C GLN A 224 -4.98 -15.34 7.55
N HIS A 225 -3.69 -15.64 7.65
CA HIS A 225 -2.68 -14.72 8.13
C HIS A 225 -2.54 -13.50 7.21
N TYR A 226 -2.45 -13.73 5.90
CA TYR A 226 -2.38 -12.69 4.89
C TYR A 226 -3.60 -11.74 4.98
N ALA A 227 -4.80 -12.28 4.89
CA ALA A 227 -6.04 -11.50 4.95
C ALA A 227 -6.20 -10.72 6.28
N ALA A 228 -5.82 -11.34 7.41
CA ALA A 228 -5.82 -10.67 8.70
C ALA A 228 -4.79 -9.53 8.78
N ALA A 229 -3.60 -9.73 8.20
CA ALA A 229 -2.56 -8.71 8.18
C ALA A 229 -2.98 -7.49 7.35
N ASP A 230 -3.58 -7.66 6.18
CA ASP A 230 -3.97 -6.55 5.31
C ASP A 230 -5.06 -5.68 5.96
N ALA A 231 -6.10 -6.29 6.53
CA ALA A 231 -7.14 -5.53 7.26
C ALA A 231 -6.58 -4.82 8.50
N TYR A 232 -5.71 -5.50 9.28
CA TYR A 232 -5.13 -4.89 10.47
C TYR A 232 -4.12 -3.78 10.11
N ALA A 233 -3.43 -3.91 9.00
CA ALA A 233 -2.59 -2.84 8.46
C ALA A 233 -3.41 -1.57 8.17
N GLY A 234 -4.61 -1.73 7.58
CA GLY A 234 -5.54 -0.63 7.37
C GLY A 234 -5.90 0.10 8.67
N PHE A 235 -6.21 -0.65 9.73
CA PHE A 235 -6.49 -0.10 11.06
C PHE A 235 -5.28 0.67 11.64
N ARG A 236 -4.11 0.05 11.65
CA ARG A 236 -2.89 0.65 12.22
C ARG A 236 -2.41 1.88 11.45
N LEU A 237 -2.49 1.82 10.12
CA LEU A 237 -2.14 2.95 9.26
C LEU A 237 -3.07 4.14 9.48
N TYR A 238 -4.39 3.90 9.65
CA TYR A 238 -5.32 4.99 9.95
C TYR A 238 -4.86 5.76 11.18
N HIS A 239 -4.59 5.08 12.29
CA HIS A 239 -4.19 5.73 13.53
C HIS A 239 -2.84 6.44 13.40
N ALA A 240 -1.83 5.79 12.84
CA ALA A 240 -0.51 6.39 12.67
C ALA A 240 -0.52 7.61 11.74
N LEU A 241 -1.29 7.55 10.65
CA LEU A 241 -1.43 8.67 9.72
C LEU A 241 -2.25 9.82 10.31
N GLU A 242 -3.27 9.51 11.11
CA GLU A 242 -4.06 10.53 11.80
C GLU A 242 -3.23 11.25 12.88
N ASP A 243 -2.44 10.52 13.64
CA ASP A 243 -1.50 11.10 14.62
C ASP A 243 -0.46 11.98 13.91
N ALA A 244 0.07 11.52 12.78
CA ALA A 244 0.98 12.33 11.96
C ALA A 244 0.30 13.62 11.45
N ARG A 245 -0.97 13.53 10.99
CA ARG A 245 -1.75 14.68 10.55
C ARG A 245 -2.00 15.68 11.68
N LEU A 246 -2.37 15.19 12.86
CA LEU A 246 -2.62 16.01 14.04
C LEU A 246 -1.36 16.68 14.59
N SER A 247 -0.19 16.09 14.33
CA SER A 247 1.12 16.64 14.72
C SER A 247 1.63 17.73 13.75
N MET A 248 0.96 17.94 12.62
CA MET A 248 1.33 19.01 11.67
C MET A 248 0.92 20.39 12.20
N SER A 249 1.67 21.44 11.83
CA SER A 249 1.36 22.84 12.20
C SER A 249 1.42 23.74 10.97
N PRO A 250 0.29 24.34 10.57
CA PRO A 250 -1.07 24.12 11.06
C PRO A 250 -1.58 22.70 10.72
N VAL A 251 -2.55 22.22 11.51
CA VAL A 251 -3.17 20.90 11.28
C VAL A 251 -4.03 20.96 10.03
N PRO A 252 -3.75 20.15 8.99
CA PRO A 252 -4.60 20.12 7.80
C PRO A 252 -5.95 19.45 8.10
N PRO A 253 -7.03 19.80 7.35
CA PRO A 253 -8.30 19.12 7.47
C PRO A 253 -8.14 17.64 7.13
N ARG A 254 -8.92 16.78 7.80
CA ARG A 254 -8.97 15.36 7.44
C ARG A 254 -9.54 15.23 6.01
N PRO A 255 -8.91 14.42 5.12
CA PRO A 255 -9.51 14.13 3.83
C PRO A 255 -10.95 13.65 3.97
N ALA A 256 -11.84 14.10 3.10
CA ALA A 256 -13.22 13.67 3.08
C ALA A 256 -13.31 12.16 2.78
N PHE A 257 -14.43 11.54 3.16
CA PHE A 257 -14.69 10.16 2.81
C PHE A 257 -14.62 9.96 1.29
N TYR A 258 -14.10 8.80 0.89
CA TYR A 258 -13.84 8.49 -0.53
C TYR A 258 -15.08 8.70 -1.41
N GLU A 259 -16.26 8.28 -0.95
CA GLU A 259 -17.53 8.39 -1.65
C GLU A 259 -18.01 9.82 -1.91
N LYS A 260 -17.46 10.80 -1.20
CA LYS A 260 -17.76 12.23 -1.44
C LYS A 260 -17.02 12.81 -2.64
N GLY A 261 -15.98 12.14 -3.13
CA GLY A 261 -15.22 12.56 -4.31
C GLY A 261 -14.44 13.87 -4.16
N GLU A 262 -14.33 14.42 -2.95
CA GLU A 262 -13.73 15.72 -2.68
C GLU A 262 -12.20 15.71 -2.83
N THR A 263 -11.65 16.87 -3.18
CA THR A 263 -10.20 17.07 -3.28
C THR A 263 -9.57 17.12 -1.89
N VAL A 264 -8.39 16.54 -1.73
CA VAL A 264 -7.60 16.65 -0.49
C VAL A 264 -7.06 18.09 -0.38
N LEU A 265 -7.30 18.72 0.77
CA LEU A 265 -6.87 20.10 1.03
C LEU A 265 -5.57 20.13 1.83
N LEU A 266 -4.74 21.14 1.59
CA LEU A 266 -3.54 21.43 2.39
C LEU A 266 -3.93 22.05 3.75
N ALA A 267 -2.95 22.20 4.65
CA ALA A 267 -3.14 22.75 5.98
C ALA A 267 -3.71 24.17 5.99
N ASN A 268 -3.47 24.96 4.95
CA ASN A 268 -4.03 26.30 4.78
C ASN A 268 -5.44 26.29 4.15
N GLY A 269 -6.06 25.12 3.97
CA GLY A 269 -7.37 24.94 3.34
C GLY A 269 -7.37 25.10 1.82
N GLN A 270 -6.21 25.29 1.20
CA GLN A 270 -6.11 25.45 -0.26
C GLN A 270 -6.03 24.10 -0.98
N VAL A 271 -6.49 24.11 -2.22
CA VAL A 271 -6.29 22.99 -3.15
C VAL A 271 -4.81 22.92 -3.53
N PRO A 272 -4.18 21.73 -3.47
CA PRO A 272 -2.80 21.57 -3.91
C PRO A 272 -2.57 22.08 -5.33
N PRO A 273 -1.40 22.65 -5.63
CA PRO A 273 -1.08 23.11 -6.98
C PRO A 273 -1.10 21.93 -7.95
N LYS A 274 -1.68 22.13 -9.14
CA LYS A 274 -1.63 21.10 -10.19
C LYS A 274 -0.18 20.93 -10.65
N ASN A 275 0.27 19.69 -10.74
CA ASN A 275 1.56 19.38 -11.34
C ASN A 275 1.53 19.85 -12.81
N ARG A 276 2.14 21.01 -13.11
CA ARG A 276 2.30 21.48 -14.48
C ARG A 276 3.33 20.55 -15.14
N ARG A 277 2.86 19.63 -15.96
CA ARG A 277 3.72 19.09 -17.02
C ARG A 277 4.28 20.31 -17.75
N THR A 278 5.59 20.46 -17.78
CA THR A 278 6.25 21.47 -18.58
C THR A 278 5.71 21.37 -20.00
N ALA A 279 4.97 22.40 -20.41
CA ALA A 279 4.53 22.52 -21.79
C ALA A 279 5.80 22.52 -22.65
N SER A 280 5.86 21.58 -23.59
CA SER A 280 6.83 21.59 -24.67
C SER A 280 6.84 22.99 -25.31
N VAL A 281 8.04 23.53 -25.50
CA VAL A 281 8.33 24.74 -26.25
C VAL A 281 7.57 24.72 -27.56
N PRO A 282 6.88 25.81 -27.97
CA PRO A 282 6.21 25.84 -29.26
C PRO A 282 7.24 25.84 -30.38
N ALA A 283 7.22 24.86 -31.24
CA ALA A 283 7.86 24.93 -32.54
C ALA A 283 7.03 25.87 -33.42
N ASP A 284 7.71 26.86 -33.98
CA ASP A 284 7.26 27.94 -34.79
C ASP A 284 6.60 27.50 -36.12
N VAL A 285 5.52 28.12 -36.41
CA VAL A 285 4.78 28.44 -37.64
C VAL A 285 5.32 27.92 -39.00
N THR A 286 4.42 27.25 -39.78
CA THR A 286 3.93 27.74 -41.09
C THR A 286 2.79 26.83 -41.63
N ASP A 287 1.67 27.40 -41.74
CA ASP A 287 0.85 27.86 -42.88
C ASP A 287 -0.08 26.83 -43.60
N THR A 288 -1.31 27.29 -43.68
CA THR A 288 -2.40 27.18 -44.68
C THR A 288 -3.27 25.90 -44.77
N ALA A 289 -4.51 26.16 -44.48
CA ALA A 289 -5.73 26.09 -45.34
C ALA A 289 -6.81 25.05 -45.02
N GLN A 290 -7.94 25.61 -44.62
CA GLN A 290 -9.33 25.31 -45.04
C GLN A 290 -10.10 24.12 -44.45
N ASN A 291 -11.02 24.54 -43.61
CA ASN A 291 -12.39 24.11 -43.24
C ASN A 291 -13.26 23.50 -44.38
N PRO A 292 -14.44 22.88 -44.19
CA PRO A 292 -15.35 23.02 -43.01
C PRO A 292 -16.19 21.78 -42.59
N LYS A 293 -16.77 21.93 -41.35
CA LYS A 293 -18.09 21.47 -40.88
C LYS A 293 -18.54 20.01 -41.03
N MET A 294 -18.83 19.35 -39.92
CA MET A 294 -20.23 19.05 -39.55
C MET A 294 -20.32 18.67 -38.06
N ALA A 295 -21.43 19.15 -37.47
CA ALA A 295 -21.85 18.99 -36.12
C ALA A 295 -22.33 17.59 -35.82
N SER A 296 -22.21 17.17 -34.52
CA SER A 296 -23.30 16.70 -33.65
C SER A 296 -22.77 15.83 -32.51
N GLU A 297 -22.98 16.33 -31.34
CA GLU A 297 -23.47 15.75 -30.08
C GLU A 297 -22.64 14.78 -29.24
N PRO A 298 -22.96 14.72 -27.94
CA PRO A 298 -21.95 14.70 -26.88
C PRO A 298 -21.58 13.26 -26.53
N SER A 299 -20.31 12.97 -26.54
CA SER A 299 -19.79 11.75 -25.96
C SER A 299 -19.67 11.92 -24.46
N CYS A 300 -20.41 11.10 -23.74
CA CYS A 300 -20.19 10.82 -22.35
C CYS A 300 -18.72 10.40 -22.17
N ASP A 301 -17.95 11.20 -21.47
CA ASP A 301 -16.64 10.82 -21.01
C ASP A 301 -16.80 9.67 -20.00
N ALA A 302 -16.76 8.45 -20.54
CA ALA A 302 -16.49 7.27 -19.76
C ALA A 302 -15.00 7.33 -19.42
N GLU A 303 -14.67 7.88 -18.24
CA GLU A 303 -13.40 7.60 -17.60
C GLU A 303 -13.27 6.07 -17.53
N SER A 304 -12.35 5.54 -18.30
CA SER A 304 -11.97 4.14 -18.22
C SER A 304 -11.45 3.87 -16.82
N ASN A 305 -12.31 3.30 -15.98
CA ASN A 305 -11.89 2.61 -14.76
C ASN A 305 -11.08 1.39 -15.19
N ASP A 306 -9.78 1.58 -15.32
CA ASP A 306 -8.83 0.51 -15.51
C ASP A 306 -8.75 -0.29 -14.20
N PRO A 307 -9.26 -1.52 -14.14
CA PRO A 307 -9.24 -2.33 -12.92
C PRO A 307 -7.83 -2.85 -12.58
N ASP A 308 -6.81 -2.46 -13.32
CA ASP A 308 -5.43 -2.88 -13.12
C ASP A 308 -4.62 -1.95 -12.21
N SER A 309 -5.26 -0.94 -11.57
CA SER A 309 -4.57 -0.05 -10.61
C SER A 309 -4.03 -0.76 -9.36
N SER A 310 -4.43 -2.02 -9.12
CA SER A 310 -3.83 -2.86 -8.08
C SER A 310 -2.52 -3.55 -8.51
N ARG A 311 -2.11 -3.41 -9.77
CA ARG A 311 -0.79 -3.81 -10.28
C ARG A 311 0.28 -2.73 -10.20
N MET A 312 -0.01 -1.61 -9.54
CA MET A 312 1.00 -0.59 -9.22
C MET A 312 1.96 -1.08 -8.13
N ASP A 313 2.46 -2.27 -8.34
CA ASP A 313 3.57 -2.86 -7.61
C ASP A 313 4.89 -2.39 -8.22
N ALA A 314 5.96 -2.50 -7.49
CA ALA A 314 7.38 -2.30 -7.82
C ALA A 314 7.78 -2.09 -9.31
N GLY A 315 6.91 -2.44 -10.27
CA GLY A 315 6.98 -2.13 -11.69
C GLY A 315 6.85 -0.64 -11.95
N GLU A 316 5.94 0.06 -11.29
CA GLU A 316 5.73 1.51 -11.55
C GLU A 316 6.84 2.39 -10.99
N LEU A 317 7.48 1.99 -9.88
CA LEU A 317 8.75 2.63 -9.46
C LEU A 317 9.89 2.27 -10.42
N ALA A 318 9.90 1.06 -10.99
CA ALA A 318 10.84 0.67 -12.03
C ALA A 318 10.52 1.38 -13.36
N ASP A 319 9.24 1.52 -13.73
CA ASP A 319 8.81 2.20 -14.96
C ASP A 319 8.93 3.73 -14.84
N GLY A 320 8.66 4.31 -13.67
CA GLY A 320 8.92 5.74 -13.41
C GLY A 320 10.42 6.11 -13.41
N ILE A 321 11.28 5.16 -13.13
CA ILE A 321 12.74 5.28 -13.34
C ILE A 321 13.10 5.07 -14.83
N SER A 322 12.27 4.33 -15.58
CA SER A 322 12.54 3.96 -16.98
C SER A 322 12.22 5.07 -17.97
N GLU A 323 11.16 5.89 -17.75
CA GLU A 323 10.70 6.83 -18.78
C GLU A 323 11.60 8.06 -19.00
N LEU A 324 12.37 8.48 -18.00
CA LEU A 324 13.24 9.69 -18.11
C LEU A 324 14.68 9.39 -18.46
N ALA A 325 15.14 8.18 -18.23
CA ALA A 325 16.55 7.80 -18.38
C ALA A 325 16.83 6.81 -19.52
N SER A 326 15.85 6.56 -20.38
CA SER A 326 15.93 5.55 -21.47
C SER A 326 17.00 5.83 -22.54
N GLY A 327 17.71 6.94 -22.45
CA GLY A 327 18.80 7.30 -23.36
C GLY A 327 20.21 7.29 -22.76
N ASP A 328 20.36 7.12 -21.42
CA ASP A 328 21.70 7.09 -20.82
C ASP A 328 22.34 5.71 -21.01
N PRO A 329 23.51 5.62 -21.70
CA PRO A 329 24.14 4.33 -22.00
C PRO A 329 24.48 3.51 -20.74
N ARG A 330 24.72 4.16 -19.61
CA ARG A 330 25.03 3.49 -18.33
C ARG A 330 23.80 2.76 -17.78
N ILE A 331 22.63 3.34 -17.93
CA ILE A 331 21.36 2.71 -17.50
C ILE A 331 21.05 1.53 -18.39
N VAL A 332 21.21 1.66 -19.71
CA VAL A 332 20.99 0.55 -20.64
C VAL A 332 21.90 -0.64 -20.30
N ALA A 333 23.20 -0.39 -20.14
CA ALA A 333 24.17 -1.44 -19.80
C ALA A 333 23.86 -2.12 -18.45
N VAL A 334 23.45 -1.35 -17.45
CA VAL A 334 23.07 -1.90 -16.15
C VAL A 334 21.76 -2.69 -16.23
N ASP A 335 20.78 -2.27 -17.02
CA ASP A 335 19.52 -2.99 -17.19
C ASP A 335 19.71 -4.33 -17.90
N GLU A 336 20.60 -4.41 -18.86
CA GLU A 336 21.03 -5.67 -19.48
C GLU A 336 21.68 -6.58 -18.45
N TRP A 337 22.66 -6.07 -17.71
CA TRP A 337 23.29 -6.81 -16.61
C TRP A 337 22.29 -7.30 -15.57
N VAL A 338 21.36 -6.47 -15.12
CA VAL A 338 20.31 -6.86 -14.16
C VAL A 338 19.45 -7.98 -14.69
N SER A 339 19.11 -7.93 -15.98
CA SER A 339 18.26 -8.94 -16.62
C SER A 339 18.97 -10.29 -16.68
N GLU A 340 20.24 -10.31 -17.10
CA GLU A 340 21.07 -11.51 -17.16
C GLU A 340 21.33 -12.09 -15.75
N TYR A 341 21.74 -11.23 -14.82
CA TYR A 341 22.02 -11.60 -13.45
C TYR A 341 20.82 -12.26 -12.77
N ARG A 342 19.64 -11.67 -12.90
CA ARG A 342 18.42 -12.24 -12.33
C ARG A 342 18.03 -13.56 -13.01
N ALA A 343 18.16 -13.68 -14.33
CA ALA A 343 17.89 -14.91 -15.05
C ALA A 343 18.79 -16.06 -14.57
N GLU A 344 20.06 -15.80 -14.31
CA GLU A 344 20.97 -16.81 -13.78
C GLU A 344 20.61 -17.21 -12.33
N ARG A 345 20.24 -16.25 -11.49
CA ARG A 345 19.81 -16.51 -10.09
C ARG A 345 18.55 -17.36 -10.06
N VAL A 346 17.59 -17.10 -10.92
CA VAL A 346 16.37 -17.92 -11.06
C VAL A 346 16.73 -19.36 -11.45
N LYS A 347 17.65 -19.57 -12.41
CA LYS A 347 18.12 -20.92 -12.79
C LYS A 347 18.74 -21.68 -11.62
N ARG A 348 19.41 -20.96 -10.72
CA ARG A 348 20.09 -21.53 -9.54
C ARG A 348 19.17 -21.64 -8.32
N ASN A 349 17.90 -21.23 -8.43
CA ASN A 349 16.94 -21.14 -7.33
C ASN A 349 17.47 -20.34 -6.12
N VAL A 350 18.11 -19.20 -6.39
CA VAL A 350 18.70 -18.33 -5.39
C VAL A 350 17.94 -17.02 -5.34
N ILE A 351 17.60 -16.56 -4.12
CA ILE A 351 16.94 -15.28 -3.90
C ILE A 351 17.87 -14.14 -4.36
N THR A 352 17.31 -13.16 -5.05
CA THR A 352 18.02 -11.96 -5.49
C THR A 352 17.24 -10.70 -5.07
N ALA A 353 17.94 -9.58 -5.00
CA ALA A 353 17.32 -8.29 -4.74
C ALA A 353 16.37 -7.86 -5.88
N LYS A 354 15.48 -6.91 -5.58
CA LYS A 354 14.55 -6.34 -6.56
C LYS A 354 15.28 -5.70 -7.73
N ARG A 355 14.62 -5.66 -8.89
CA ARG A 355 15.19 -5.06 -10.12
C ARG A 355 15.66 -3.62 -9.89
N ALA A 356 14.86 -2.79 -9.22
CA ALA A 356 15.20 -1.40 -8.91
C ALA A 356 16.45 -1.29 -8.02
N SER A 357 16.55 -2.12 -6.99
CA SER A 357 17.71 -2.14 -6.08
C SER A 357 18.98 -2.61 -6.78
N LEU A 358 18.86 -3.63 -7.65
CA LEU A 358 20.00 -4.08 -8.49
C LEU A 358 20.42 -3.02 -9.50
N ARG A 359 19.50 -2.29 -10.12
CA ARG A 359 19.81 -1.18 -11.04
C ARG A 359 20.59 -0.08 -10.33
N VAL A 360 20.07 0.38 -9.18
CA VAL A 360 20.75 1.42 -8.38
C VAL A 360 22.12 0.93 -7.93
N TYR A 361 22.22 -0.31 -7.45
CA TYR A 361 23.48 -0.92 -7.05
C TYR A 361 24.46 -1.04 -8.23
N GLY A 362 24.01 -1.46 -9.41
CA GLY A 362 24.85 -1.58 -10.60
C GLY A 362 25.42 -0.23 -11.02
N LEU A 363 24.60 0.80 -11.08
CA LEU A 363 25.05 2.17 -11.39
C LEU A 363 26.04 2.69 -10.33
N TRP A 364 25.79 2.42 -9.05
CA TRP A 364 26.66 2.80 -7.96
C TRP A 364 27.98 2.02 -8.01
N HIS A 365 27.95 0.70 -8.17
CA HIS A 365 29.12 -0.17 -8.07
C HIS A 365 29.96 -0.18 -9.35
N GLN A 366 29.32 -0.40 -10.50
CA GLN A 366 30.03 -0.59 -11.79
C GLN A 366 30.44 0.75 -12.42
N HIS A 367 29.58 1.78 -12.31
CA HIS A 367 29.84 3.10 -12.89
C HIS A 367 30.35 4.12 -11.88
N GLY A 368 30.53 3.75 -10.62
CA GLY A 368 31.13 4.60 -9.61
C GLY A 368 30.30 5.79 -9.15
N LEU A 369 29.05 5.88 -9.57
CA LEU A 369 28.18 7.03 -9.27
C LEU A 369 27.91 7.18 -7.78
N SER A 370 27.92 8.41 -7.30
CA SER A 370 27.54 8.75 -5.92
C SER A 370 26.01 8.71 -5.75
N PRO A 371 25.49 8.56 -4.52
CA PRO A 371 24.07 8.63 -4.27
C PRO A 371 23.39 9.94 -4.74
N ALA A 372 24.11 11.06 -4.73
CA ALA A 372 23.62 12.34 -5.24
C ALA A 372 23.45 12.34 -6.76
N GLU A 373 24.44 11.84 -7.49
CA GLU A 373 24.39 11.71 -8.94
C GLU A 373 23.30 10.72 -9.37
N LEU A 374 23.15 9.61 -8.66
CA LEU A 374 22.09 8.64 -8.89
C LEU A 374 20.68 9.24 -8.67
N ALA A 375 20.53 10.08 -7.66
CA ALA A 375 19.27 10.74 -7.38
C ALA A 375 18.78 11.59 -8.56
N VAL A 376 19.70 12.30 -9.20
CA VAL A 376 19.43 13.15 -10.37
C VAL A 376 19.27 12.31 -11.63
N LEU A 377 20.12 11.29 -11.81
CA LEU A 377 20.14 10.47 -13.02
C LEU A 377 18.87 9.64 -13.19
N LEU A 378 18.34 9.11 -12.07
CA LEU A 378 17.26 8.12 -12.12
C LEU A 378 15.88 8.73 -12.19
N ARG A 379 15.72 10.01 -11.84
CA ARG A 379 14.40 10.64 -11.82
C ARG A 379 14.46 12.17 -11.84
N ASP A 380 13.48 12.79 -12.53
CA ASP A 380 13.18 14.20 -12.44
C ASP A 380 11.73 14.37 -11.90
N PRO A 381 11.50 15.04 -10.77
CA PRO A 381 12.51 15.60 -9.85
C PRO A 381 13.35 14.51 -9.17
N PRO A 382 14.60 14.84 -8.74
CA PRO A 382 15.55 13.89 -8.19
C PRO A 382 15.00 13.10 -7.00
N LEU A 383 15.40 11.84 -6.89
CA LEU A 383 15.09 11.00 -5.73
C LEU A 383 15.79 11.54 -4.47
N LYS A 384 15.24 11.26 -3.29
CA LYS A 384 15.94 11.54 -2.03
C LYS A 384 17.18 10.64 -1.93
N GLN A 385 18.30 11.18 -1.45
CA GLN A 385 19.50 10.39 -1.22
C GLN A 385 19.27 9.20 -0.29
N SER A 386 18.40 9.36 0.72
CA SER A 386 18.01 8.28 1.63
C SER A 386 17.33 7.11 0.87
N THR A 387 16.55 7.39 -0.15
CA THR A 387 15.94 6.37 -1.03
C THR A 387 16.99 5.62 -1.83
N ILE A 388 17.95 6.34 -2.43
CA ILE A 388 19.08 5.73 -3.15
C ILE A 388 19.91 4.84 -2.22
N ASN A 389 20.23 5.35 -1.02
CA ASN A 389 20.98 4.60 -0.02
C ASN A 389 20.25 3.33 0.43
N SER A 390 18.91 3.41 0.60
CA SER A 390 18.10 2.24 0.92
C SER A 390 18.13 1.18 -0.17
N TYR A 391 18.08 1.56 -1.45
CA TYR A 391 18.19 0.61 -2.56
C TYR A 391 19.56 -0.09 -2.61
N ILE A 392 20.66 0.64 -2.35
CA ILE A 392 21.99 0.04 -2.31
C ILE A 392 22.11 -0.95 -1.15
N ILE A 393 21.63 -0.56 0.04
CA ILE A 393 21.61 -1.43 1.22
C ILE A 393 20.75 -2.67 0.95
N GLU A 394 19.56 -2.49 0.39
CA GLU A 394 18.68 -3.59 0.03
C GLU A 394 19.37 -4.59 -0.90
N ALA A 395 20.02 -4.10 -1.97
CA ALA A 395 20.72 -4.97 -2.90
C ALA A 395 21.76 -5.85 -2.21
N VAL A 396 22.65 -5.26 -1.40
CA VAL A 396 23.73 -6.01 -0.72
C VAL A 396 23.24 -6.84 0.47
N ALA A 397 22.07 -6.54 1.01
CA ALA A 397 21.43 -7.31 2.08
C ALA A 397 20.80 -8.60 1.57
N TYR A 398 20.02 -8.49 0.49
CA TYR A 398 19.33 -9.63 -0.10
C TYR A 398 20.23 -10.53 -0.93
N ASP A 399 21.29 -9.97 -1.53
CA ASP A 399 22.16 -10.74 -2.39
C ASP A 399 23.62 -10.74 -1.87
N LYS A 400 23.99 -11.88 -1.28
CA LYS A 400 25.30 -12.08 -0.65
C LYS A 400 26.44 -12.18 -1.66
N ASP A 401 26.14 -12.52 -2.92
CA ASP A 401 27.12 -12.69 -3.98
C ASP A 401 27.47 -11.37 -4.67
N LEU A 402 26.74 -10.30 -4.37
CA LEU A 402 27.11 -8.97 -4.87
C LEU A 402 28.38 -8.47 -4.22
N PRO A 403 29.35 -7.95 -5.01
CA PRO A 403 30.56 -7.33 -4.49
C PRO A 403 30.25 -6.22 -3.48
N ARG A 404 30.99 -6.18 -2.39
CA ARG A 404 30.84 -5.20 -1.33
C ARG A 404 32.10 -4.35 -1.22
N ASP A 405 31.94 -3.03 -1.43
CA ASP A 405 32.99 -2.05 -1.19
C ASP A 405 32.85 -1.51 0.24
N PRO A 406 33.72 -1.90 1.20
CA PRO A 406 33.56 -1.52 2.60
C PRO A 406 33.65 -0.01 2.82
N ALA A 407 34.50 0.69 2.09
CA ALA A 407 34.74 2.13 2.24
C ALA A 407 33.48 2.91 1.79
N ARG A 408 32.95 2.57 0.63
CA ARG A 408 31.76 3.22 0.07
C ARG A 408 30.50 2.87 0.84
N LEU A 409 30.36 1.63 1.29
CA LEU A 409 29.21 1.20 2.11
C LEU A 409 29.22 1.83 3.51
N ARG A 410 30.40 2.11 4.10
CA ARG A 410 30.52 2.86 5.36
C ARG A 410 29.93 4.27 5.22
N THR A 411 30.20 4.94 4.12
CA THR A 411 29.62 6.28 3.85
C THR A 411 28.09 6.22 3.78
N ILE A 412 27.54 5.20 3.12
CA ILE A 412 26.10 5.00 3.04
C ILE A 412 25.52 4.67 4.41
N LYS A 413 26.14 3.76 5.18
CA LYS A 413 25.74 3.41 6.55
C LYS A 413 25.57 4.66 7.43
N ASN A 414 26.53 5.56 7.39
CA ASN A 414 26.53 6.75 8.22
C ASN A 414 25.47 7.79 7.83
N SER A 415 24.91 7.68 6.63
CA SER A 415 23.89 8.57 6.11
C SER A 415 22.45 8.01 6.19
N VAL A 416 22.30 6.80 6.72
CA VAL A 416 21.01 6.12 6.83
C VAL A 416 20.61 5.99 8.30
N PRO A 417 19.36 6.29 8.65
CA PRO A 417 18.87 6.15 10.04
C PRO A 417 19.02 4.72 10.57
N ASP A 418 19.30 4.61 11.87
CA ASP A 418 19.51 3.32 12.54
C ASP A 418 18.37 2.31 12.36
N TYR A 419 17.12 2.79 12.30
CA TYR A 419 15.98 1.90 12.08
C TYR A 419 16.00 1.21 10.70
N VAL A 420 16.58 1.85 9.68
CA VAL A 420 16.77 1.23 8.35
C VAL A 420 17.86 0.16 8.42
N LEU A 421 18.94 0.42 9.17
CA LEU A 421 20.03 -0.55 9.35
C LEU A 421 19.56 -1.77 10.18
N LYS A 422 18.73 -1.55 11.18
CA LYS A 422 18.14 -2.62 12.00
C LYS A 422 17.25 -3.55 11.17
N ARG A 423 16.67 -3.07 10.07
CA ARG A 423 15.85 -3.86 9.14
C ARG A 423 16.65 -4.98 8.44
N TYR A 424 17.95 -4.81 8.28
CA TYR A 424 18.83 -5.74 7.55
C TYR A 424 19.82 -6.42 8.47
N LYS A 425 19.31 -7.19 9.44
CA LYS A 425 20.13 -7.87 10.46
C LYS A 425 21.14 -8.86 9.89
N GLY A 426 20.87 -9.47 8.74
CA GLY A 426 21.88 -10.29 8.01
C GLY A 426 23.14 -9.54 7.62
N LEU A 427 23.12 -8.20 7.63
CA LEU A 427 24.29 -7.34 7.51
C LEU A 427 24.84 -6.87 8.86
N ALA A 428 24.17 -7.11 9.99
CA ALA A 428 24.56 -6.55 11.29
C ALA A 428 26.00 -6.98 11.67
N THR A 429 26.31 -8.27 11.50
CA THR A 429 27.66 -8.80 11.74
C THR A 429 28.68 -8.18 10.80
N TRP A 430 28.31 -7.98 9.53
CA TRP A 430 29.19 -7.35 8.56
C TRP A 430 29.33 -5.83 8.81
N TRP A 431 28.24 -5.15 9.22
CA TRP A 431 28.27 -3.73 9.60
C TRP A 431 29.18 -3.45 10.78
N SER A 432 29.35 -4.40 11.72
CA SER A 432 30.26 -4.24 12.86
C SER A 432 31.73 -4.39 12.46
N THR A 433 32.02 -4.91 11.26
CA THR A 433 33.39 -5.09 10.77
C THR A 433 33.90 -3.95 9.87
N ILE A 434 33.02 -3.03 9.48
CA ILE A 434 33.33 -1.83 8.68
C ILE A 434 32.94 -0.55 9.43
#